data_c819bcf7f29e39afb2ff6393e151d82e
#
_entry.id   c819bcf7f29e39afb2ff6393e151d82e
#
_cell.length_a   1.000
_cell.length_b   1.000
_cell.length_c   1.000
_cell.angle_alpha   90.00
_cell.angle_beta   90.00
_cell.angle_gamma   90.00
#
_symmetry.space_group_name_H-M   'P 1'
#
loop_
_entity.id
_entity.type
_entity.pdbx_description
1 polymer ?
#
loop_
_entity_poly.entity_id
_entity_poly.type
_entity_poly.pdbx_seq_one_letter_code
_entity_poly.pdbx_strand_id
1 'polypeptide(L)'
;MIQIPFQNLPFFSKKRKIKVPISQELSAFEKIKEIIAPPGVQFFTDYFQVGELYGRVILVLEYPNYLIGAWLSKVIILDEIYNLSIYYEPVDTSQVLKQLEKQLARIEAQIAEREEAGKVRSPELETAYKNVEEIRDILVQAEERMLKVSLYVTIFAKDKRELDLKTTKIIKTLESSLISVKPVMFQQKEGFLSTMPLGNDLIKTQYYLNSSTASSFFPFVSVDLVDDQGIFMGINLLSGGVVILNRFNYENPHLLILARSGSGKSFTAKLEIMRSLMMNIDVIVLDPENEYQSICQLYGGTFIPLSLRSEYYFNPFDLPPLVEGENTYDIFKEHISNLIILVELLIGEKLTADELALVDRSLNQTYTAFNILPERGWEKVERFPTLDDFAKVLKNTVGGEKIADKLYPYIEGSFTGFLNKQTNVETENRLIVFGLKDLPEILRPIGMFIALSYILNRVKREIKRRLLIIDEAWWIMRQEFGAEFLLNVIKRGRKYQLAVTNITQDVEDFLNSPYGKPIITNSAIIFLMKQSTATVDLLKDIFY
;
A
#
# COMPACT_ATOMS: atom_id res chain seq x y z
N MET A 1 -39.84 -21.02 -12.04
CA MET A 1 -39.49 -21.48 -10.68
C MET A 1 -40.14 -22.84 -10.47
N ILE A 2 -39.38 -23.91 -10.55
CA ILE A 2 -39.88 -25.27 -10.28
C ILE A 2 -39.71 -25.45 -8.78
N GLN A 3 -40.83 -25.41 -8.03
CA GLN A 3 -40.84 -25.84 -6.63
C GLN A 3 -40.70 -27.36 -6.60
N ILE A 4 -39.49 -27.83 -6.32
CA ILE A 4 -39.29 -29.24 -5.99
C ILE A 4 -39.56 -29.37 -4.50
N PRO A 5 -40.62 -30.11 -4.08
CA PRO A 5 -40.89 -30.32 -2.67
C PRO A 5 -39.72 -31.07 -2.02
N PHE A 6 -39.11 -30.46 -1.03
CA PHE A 6 -37.92 -30.97 -0.30
C PHE A 6 -38.12 -32.36 0.33
N GLN A 7 -39.36 -32.84 0.41
CA GLN A 7 -39.68 -34.16 0.96
C GLN A 7 -39.16 -35.33 0.12
N ASN A 8 -38.79 -35.12 -1.14
CA ASN A 8 -38.38 -36.18 -2.04
C ASN A 8 -36.86 -36.20 -2.36
N LEU A 9 -36.06 -35.35 -1.67
CA LEU A 9 -34.63 -35.44 -1.79
C LEU A 9 -34.09 -36.65 -0.99
N PRO A 10 -33.25 -37.51 -1.57
CA PRO A 10 -32.77 -38.74 -0.92
C PRO A 10 -31.92 -38.50 0.35
N PHE A 11 -31.63 -37.24 0.69
CA PHE A 11 -30.81 -36.82 1.83
C PHE A 11 -31.45 -37.03 3.20
N PHE A 12 -32.80 -37.24 3.30
CA PHE A 12 -33.52 -37.23 4.54
C PHE A 12 -34.22 -38.54 4.94
N SER A 13 -33.85 -39.66 4.31
CA SER A 13 -34.39 -40.95 4.73
C SER A 13 -33.69 -41.48 5.99
N LYS A 14 -34.52 -41.94 6.97
CA LYS A 14 -34.08 -42.66 8.19
C LYS A 14 -33.05 -43.75 7.85
N LYS A 15 -32.07 -43.96 8.75
CA LYS A 15 -31.06 -45.01 8.69
C LYS A 15 -31.58 -46.28 8.01
N ARG A 16 -31.38 -46.45 6.74
CA ARG A 16 -31.34 -47.75 6.10
C ARG A 16 -29.89 -48.23 6.15
N LYS A 17 -29.63 -49.31 6.89
CA LYS A 17 -28.48 -50.13 6.65
C LYS A 17 -28.67 -50.71 5.22
N ILE A 18 -28.13 -50.01 4.25
CA ILE A 18 -28.14 -50.50 2.86
C ILE A 18 -27.14 -51.66 2.81
N LYS A 19 -27.67 -52.90 2.89
CA LYS A 19 -26.95 -54.03 2.35
C LYS A 19 -27.01 -53.87 0.83
N VAL A 20 -25.97 -53.30 0.23
CA VAL A 20 -25.82 -53.24 -1.22
C VAL A 20 -25.56 -54.64 -1.71
N PRO A 21 -26.39 -55.22 -2.58
CA PRO A 21 -26.07 -56.48 -3.24
C PRO A 21 -24.90 -56.22 -4.20
N ILE A 22 -23.89 -57.09 -4.16
CA ILE A 22 -22.59 -56.96 -4.84
C ILE A 22 -22.68 -57.05 -6.39
N SER A 23 -23.85 -56.88 -7.01
CA SER A 23 -24.03 -57.15 -8.44
C SER A 23 -24.88 -56.14 -9.25
N GLN A 24 -25.09 -54.91 -8.78
CA GLN A 24 -25.66 -53.86 -9.65
C GLN A 24 -24.62 -52.76 -9.89
N GLU A 25 -24.15 -52.65 -11.13
CA GLU A 25 -23.38 -51.47 -11.56
C GLU A 25 -24.25 -50.25 -11.42
N LEU A 26 -23.97 -49.43 -10.41
CA LEU A 26 -24.58 -48.11 -10.21
C LEU A 26 -24.38 -47.29 -11.49
N SER A 27 -25.41 -46.59 -11.93
CA SER A 27 -25.28 -45.62 -13.03
C SER A 27 -24.23 -44.59 -12.68
N ALA A 28 -23.59 -43.99 -13.68
CA ALA A 28 -22.58 -42.92 -13.45
C ALA A 28 -23.11 -41.81 -12.54
N PHE A 29 -24.39 -41.52 -12.63
CA PHE A 29 -25.08 -40.52 -11.80
C PHE A 29 -25.24 -40.95 -10.33
N GLU A 30 -25.50 -42.23 -10.08
CA GLU A 30 -25.57 -42.78 -8.72
C GLU A 30 -24.21 -42.86 -8.07
N LYS A 31 -23.16 -43.19 -8.82
CA LYS A 31 -21.76 -43.16 -8.36
C LYS A 31 -21.35 -41.72 -7.97
N ILE A 32 -21.71 -40.71 -8.78
CA ILE A 32 -21.47 -39.30 -8.46
C ILE A 32 -22.24 -38.89 -7.20
N LYS A 33 -23.48 -39.30 -7.06
CA LYS A 33 -24.27 -39.00 -5.84
C LYS A 33 -23.66 -39.61 -4.59
N GLU A 34 -23.14 -40.82 -4.63
CA GLU A 34 -22.48 -41.47 -3.49
C GLU A 34 -21.19 -40.74 -3.09
N ILE A 35 -20.48 -40.18 -4.06
CA ILE A 35 -19.23 -39.43 -3.81
C ILE A 35 -19.54 -38.05 -3.19
N ILE A 36 -20.61 -37.37 -3.64
CA ILE A 36 -20.93 -36.00 -3.24
C ILE A 36 -21.82 -35.95 -1.99
N ALA A 37 -22.72 -36.94 -1.81
CA ALA A 37 -23.67 -36.94 -0.71
C ALA A 37 -22.99 -37.29 0.63
N PRO A 38 -23.18 -36.50 1.69
CA PRO A 38 -22.72 -36.91 3.00
C PRO A 38 -23.46 -38.18 3.48
N PRO A 39 -22.81 -39.03 4.28
CA PRO A 39 -23.36 -40.30 4.73
C PRO A 39 -24.64 -40.19 5.58
N GLY A 40 -25.01 -38.99 5.97
CA GLY A 40 -26.27 -38.69 6.67
C GLY A 40 -26.18 -37.36 7.41
N VAL A 41 -27.34 -36.74 7.65
CA VAL A 41 -27.46 -35.54 8.49
C VAL A 41 -28.45 -35.84 9.61
N GLN A 42 -28.06 -35.55 10.86
CA GLN A 42 -28.90 -35.68 12.04
C GLN A 42 -29.01 -34.32 12.73
N PHE A 43 -30.26 -33.93 13.07
CA PHE A 43 -30.50 -32.67 13.77
C PHE A 43 -30.90 -32.93 15.21
N PHE A 44 -30.28 -32.19 16.11
CA PHE A 44 -30.57 -32.21 17.56
C PHE A 44 -31.08 -30.84 17.98
N THR A 45 -31.32 -30.66 19.26
CA THR A 45 -31.92 -29.44 19.81
C THR A 45 -31.03 -28.20 19.55
N ASP A 46 -29.71 -28.32 19.77
CA ASP A 46 -28.76 -27.21 19.80
C ASP A 46 -27.55 -27.42 18.85
N TYR A 47 -27.50 -28.53 18.13
CA TYR A 47 -26.48 -28.87 17.14
C TYR A 47 -27.03 -29.85 16.10
N PHE A 48 -26.22 -30.09 15.06
CA PHE A 48 -26.47 -31.12 14.05
C PHE A 48 -25.19 -31.91 13.78
N GLN A 49 -25.32 -33.04 13.12
CA GLN A 49 -24.20 -33.86 12.71
C GLN A 49 -24.33 -34.19 11.23
N VAL A 50 -23.24 -33.93 10.45
CA VAL A 50 -23.13 -34.28 9.03
C VAL A 50 -21.95 -35.22 8.88
N GLY A 51 -22.23 -36.50 8.61
CA GLY A 51 -21.18 -37.52 8.62
C GLY A 51 -20.47 -37.58 9.99
N GLU A 52 -19.17 -37.30 9.97
CA GLU A 52 -18.33 -37.28 11.19
C GLU A 52 -18.22 -35.89 11.83
N LEU A 53 -18.73 -34.85 11.16
CA LEU A 53 -18.63 -33.47 11.66
C LEU A 53 -19.84 -33.06 12.46
N TYR A 54 -19.59 -32.39 13.57
CA TYR A 54 -20.59 -31.70 14.40
C TYR A 54 -20.72 -30.27 13.93
N GLY A 55 -21.94 -29.76 13.86
CA GLY A 55 -22.22 -28.39 13.46
C GLY A 55 -23.22 -27.70 14.40
N ARG A 56 -23.08 -26.38 14.54
CA ARG A 56 -24.03 -25.55 15.30
C ARG A 56 -24.25 -24.24 14.60
N VAL A 57 -25.49 -23.84 14.48
CA VAL A 57 -25.88 -22.54 13.96
C VAL A 57 -26.11 -21.58 15.10
N ILE A 58 -25.55 -20.39 15.00
CA ILE A 58 -25.83 -19.25 15.84
C ILE A 58 -26.50 -18.15 15.04
N LEU A 59 -27.32 -17.33 15.69
CA LEU A 59 -27.98 -16.18 15.09
C LEU A 59 -27.76 -14.94 15.94
N VAL A 60 -27.84 -13.77 15.31
CA VAL A 60 -27.80 -12.48 15.98
C VAL A 60 -29.21 -12.19 16.57
N LEU A 61 -29.25 -11.76 17.83
CA LEU A 61 -30.46 -11.33 18.53
C LEU A 61 -30.64 -9.83 18.51
N GLU A 62 -29.54 -9.09 18.69
CA GLU A 62 -29.58 -7.63 18.81
C GLU A 62 -28.26 -7.04 18.30
N TYR A 63 -28.38 -5.89 17.67
CA TYR A 63 -27.26 -5.04 17.28
C TYR A 63 -27.20 -3.82 18.22
N PRO A 64 -26.01 -3.26 18.49
CA PRO A 64 -25.89 -2.00 19.20
C PRO A 64 -26.44 -0.85 18.35
N ASN A 65 -26.77 0.26 18.99
CA ASN A 65 -27.30 1.46 18.31
C ASN A 65 -26.34 2.04 17.25
N TYR A 66 -25.05 1.71 17.36
CA TYR A 66 -24.03 2.13 16.41
C TYR A 66 -23.09 0.96 16.09
N LEU A 67 -22.94 0.66 14.80
CA LEU A 67 -22.00 -0.34 14.30
C LEU A 67 -20.79 0.36 13.67
N ILE A 68 -19.61 -0.02 14.14
CA ILE A 68 -18.34 0.46 13.56
C ILE A 68 -18.12 -0.24 12.23
N GLY A 69 -17.61 0.48 11.22
CA GLY A 69 -17.26 -0.14 9.95
C GLY A 69 -16.31 -1.34 10.12
N ALA A 70 -16.51 -2.37 9.30
CA ALA A 70 -15.72 -3.61 9.32
C ALA A 70 -15.77 -4.41 10.66
N TRP A 71 -16.84 -4.28 11.47
CA TRP A 71 -16.98 -5.00 12.74
C TRP A 71 -16.91 -6.54 12.60
N LEU A 72 -17.32 -7.06 11.43
CA LEU A 72 -17.23 -8.49 11.11
C LEU A 72 -15.79 -8.98 10.92
N SER A 73 -14.82 -8.09 10.67
CA SER A 73 -13.43 -8.46 10.46
C SER A 73 -12.87 -9.29 11.62
N LYS A 74 -13.25 -8.98 12.87
CA LYS A 74 -12.83 -9.74 14.06
C LYS A 74 -13.27 -11.20 14.03
N VAL A 75 -14.42 -11.49 13.42
CA VAL A 75 -14.91 -12.86 13.26
C VAL A 75 -14.19 -13.53 12.09
N ILE A 76 -14.08 -12.84 10.97
CA ILE A 76 -13.54 -13.40 9.72
C ILE A 76 -12.06 -13.77 9.84
N ILE A 77 -11.27 -13.06 10.64
CA ILE A 77 -9.87 -13.39 10.92
C ILE A 77 -9.68 -14.55 11.90
N LEU A 78 -10.76 -15.08 12.51
CA LEU A 78 -10.62 -16.25 13.38
C LEU A 78 -10.18 -17.47 12.56
N ASP A 79 -9.13 -18.15 13.04
CA ASP A 79 -8.67 -19.42 12.49
C ASP A 79 -9.60 -20.56 12.90
N GLU A 80 -10.82 -20.56 12.34
CA GLU A 80 -11.86 -21.56 12.61
C GLU A 80 -12.63 -21.86 11.33
N ILE A 81 -13.16 -23.06 11.23
CA ILE A 81 -14.01 -23.47 10.08
C ILE A 81 -15.46 -23.14 10.41
N TYR A 82 -16.04 -22.20 9.68
CA TYR A 82 -17.45 -21.83 9.80
C TYR A 82 -17.99 -21.27 8.48
N ASN A 83 -19.30 -21.27 8.31
CA ASN A 83 -20.00 -20.59 7.24
C ASN A 83 -20.69 -19.34 7.82
N LEU A 84 -20.53 -18.20 7.17
CA LEU A 84 -21.22 -16.96 7.51
C LEU A 84 -22.16 -16.59 6.38
N SER A 85 -23.44 -16.38 6.68
CA SER A 85 -24.45 -16.00 5.71
C SER A 85 -25.17 -14.75 6.15
N ILE A 86 -25.23 -13.76 5.25
CA ILE A 86 -25.92 -12.49 5.45
C ILE A 86 -27.00 -12.37 4.38
N TYR A 87 -28.22 -12.11 4.81
CA TYR A 87 -29.35 -11.87 3.92
C TYR A 87 -29.73 -10.40 3.96
N TYR A 88 -29.88 -9.80 2.80
CA TYR A 88 -30.37 -8.44 2.62
C TYR A 88 -31.67 -8.49 1.81
N GLU A 89 -32.75 -8.05 2.41
CA GLU A 89 -34.07 -7.95 1.76
C GLU A 89 -34.47 -6.48 1.71
N PRO A 90 -34.56 -5.85 0.53
CA PRO A 90 -35.04 -4.48 0.38
C PRO A 90 -36.47 -4.35 0.87
N VAL A 91 -36.78 -3.27 1.60
CA VAL A 91 -38.12 -2.97 2.10
C VAL A 91 -38.69 -1.78 1.36
N ASP A 92 -40.02 -1.81 1.14
CA ASP A 92 -40.72 -0.65 0.59
C ASP A 92 -40.70 0.51 1.62
N THR A 93 -40.01 1.58 1.25
CA THR A 93 -39.82 2.77 2.08
C THR A 93 -41.15 3.36 2.51
N SER A 94 -42.21 3.30 1.69
CA SER A 94 -43.52 3.83 2.03
C SER A 94 -44.18 3.09 3.20
N GLN A 95 -43.96 1.78 3.33
CA GLN A 95 -44.46 0.98 4.47
C GLN A 95 -43.69 1.31 5.74
N VAL A 96 -42.37 1.49 5.63
CA VAL A 96 -41.52 1.84 6.78
C VAL A 96 -41.90 3.22 7.31
N LEU A 97 -42.07 4.22 6.44
CA LEU A 97 -42.45 5.58 6.82
C LEU A 97 -43.79 5.56 7.60
N LYS A 98 -44.80 4.83 7.14
CA LYS A 98 -46.07 4.68 7.87
C LYS A 98 -45.91 4.03 9.26
N GLN A 99 -44.96 3.12 9.42
CA GLN A 99 -44.64 2.52 10.70
C GLN A 99 -43.94 3.50 11.65
N LEU A 100 -42.98 4.25 11.15
CA LEU A 100 -42.25 5.28 11.89
C LEU A 100 -43.19 6.40 12.35
N GLU A 101 -44.10 6.87 11.49
CA GLU A 101 -45.14 7.86 11.84
C GLU A 101 -46.02 7.37 12.98
N LYS A 102 -46.48 6.10 12.94
CA LYS A 102 -47.25 5.49 14.04
C LYS A 102 -46.43 5.39 15.32
N GLN A 103 -45.14 5.10 15.21
CA GLN A 103 -44.26 5.01 16.36
C GLN A 103 -44.01 6.39 16.99
N LEU A 104 -43.77 7.42 16.18
CA LEU A 104 -43.67 8.80 16.64
C LEU A 104 -44.92 9.24 17.39
N ALA A 105 -46.10 9.03 16.80
CA ALA A 105 -47.37 9.37 17.45
C ALA A 105 -47.58 8.64 18.81
N ARG A 106 -47.12 7.39 18.93
CA ARG A 106 -47.16 6.65 20.20
C ARG A 106 -46.23 7.24 21.26
N ILE A 107 -44.99 7.60 20.86
CA ILE A 107 -44.01 8.19 21.76
C ILE A 107 -44.50 9.57 22.22
N GLU A 108 -45.04 10.40 21.30
CA GLU A 108 -45.64 11.69 21.62
C GLU A 108 -46.81 11.55 22.64
N ALA A 109 -47.70 10.59 22.41
CA ALA A 109 -48.78 10.32 23.35
C ALA A 109 -48.29 9.93 24.75
N GLN A 110 -47.23 9.11 24.83
CA GLN A 110 -46.62 8.73 26.11
C GLN A 110 -45.92 9.92 26.80
N ILE A 111 -45.30 10.82 26.04
CA ILE A 111 -44.69 12.04 26.59
C ILE A 111 -45.81 12.95 27.15
N ALA A 112 -46.89 13.17 26.38
CA ALA A 112 -48.02 14.01 26.79
C ALA A 112 -48.70 13.46 28.06
N GLU A 113 -48.98 12.15 28.13
CA GLU A 113 -49.57 11.50 29.30
C GLU A 113 -48.71 11.69 30.56
N ARG A 114 -47.37 11.66 30.42
CA ARG A 114 -46.46 11.89 31.53
C ARG A 114 -46.44 13.35 31.98
N GLU A 115 -46.50 14.29 31.04
CA GLU A 115 -46.59 15.72 31.32
C GLU A 115 -47.89 16.06 32.03
N GLU A 116 -49.05 15.54 31.58
CA GLU A 116 -50.34 15.70 32.23
C GLU A 116 -50.35 15.10 33.66
N ALA A 117 -49.64 13.99 33.88
CA ALA A 117 -49.48 13.37 35.19
C ALA A 117 -48.45 14.09 36.10
N GLY A 118 -47.91 15.23 35.69
CA GLY A 118 -46.92 16.01 36.44
C GLY A 118 -45.57 15.31 36.66
N LYS A 119 -45.25 14.31 35.86
CA LYS A 119 -43.98 13.55 35.94
C LYS A 119 -42.91 14.23 35.10
N VAL A 120 -41.67 14.14 35.56
CA VAL A 120 -40.49 14.64 34.81
C VAL A 120 -40.40 13.90 33.48
N ARG A 121 -40.00 14.60 32.41
CA ARG A 121 -39.74 14.03 31.11
C ARG A 121 -38.71 12.90 31.22
N SER A 122 -38.97 11.78 30.53
CA SER A 122 -38.02 10.68 30.48
C SER A 122 -36.99 10.92 29.41
N PRO A 123 -35.70 11.01 29.76
CA PRO A 123 -34.63 11.14 28.76
C PRO A 123 -34.63 10.02 27.72
N GLU A 124 -35.10 8.84 28.10
CA GLU A 124 -35.21 7.67 27.23
C GLU A 124 -36.24 7.89 26.11
N LEU A 125 -37.44 8.45 26.45
CA LEU A 125 -38.48 8.75 25.47
C LEU A 125 -38.08 9.89 24.53
N GLU A 126 -37.40 10.93 25.04
CA GLU A 126 -36.89 12.01 24.20
C GLU A 126 -35.84 11.51 23.23
N THR A 127 -34.95 10.65 23.68
CA THR A 127 -33.92 10.03 22.82
C THR A 127 -34.56 9.12 21.77
N ALA A 128 -35.53 8.31 22.18
CA ALA A 128 -36.29 7.45 21.27
C ALA A 128 -37.02 8.27 20.19
N TYR A 129 -37.66 9.38 20.59
CA TYR A 129 -38.35 10.28 19.67
C TYR A 129 -37.39 10.83 18.63
N LYS A 130 -36.26 11.41 19.05
CA LYS A 130 -35.25 11.99 18.17
C LYS A 130 -34.66 10.97 17.19
N ASN A 131 -34.36 9.77 17.67
CA ASN A 131 -33.81 8.71 16.82
C ASN A 131 -34.81 8.28 15.73
N VAL A 132 -36.11 8.13 16.08
CA VAL A 132 -37.13 7.76 15.09
C VAL A 132 -37.39 8.88 14.10
N GLU A 133 -37.39 10.14 14.56
CA GLU A 133 -37.53 11.33 13.72
C GLU A 133 -36.39 11.46 12.73
N GLU A 134 -35.15 11.30 13.16
CA GLU A 134 -33.97 11.34 12.33
C GLU A 134 -34.01 10.27 11.22
N ILE A 135 -34.35 9.03 11.57
CA ILE A 135 -34.50 7.95 10.58
C ILE A 135 -35.61 8.29 9.57
N ARG A 136 -36.76 8.82 10.03
CA ARG A 136 -37.85 9.27 9.13
C ARG A 136 -37.35 10.30 8.14
N ASP A 137 -36.65 11.32 8.61
CA ASP A 137 -36.22 12.46 7.78
C ASP A 137 -35.21 12.02 6.72
N ILE A 138 -34.23 11.19 7.05
CA ILE A 138 -33.26 10.61 6.13
C ILE A 138 -33.96 9.76 5.04
N LEU A 139 -34.99 9.01 5.43
CA LEU A 139 -35.78 8.21 4.47
C LEU A 139 -36.67 9.07 3.56
N VAL A 140 -37.24 10.17 4.08
CA VAL A 140 -38.05 11.11 3.30
C VAL A 140 -37.19 11.85 2.27
N GLN A 141 -35.96 12.21 2.63
CA GLN A 141 -34.97 12.84 1.73
C GLN A 141 -34.39 11.86 0.72
N ALA A 142 -34.71 10.57 0.82
CA ALA A 142 -34.19 9.50 -0.03
C ALA A 142 -32.65 9.35 0.01
N GLU A 143 -32.02 9.84 1.05
CA GLU A 143 -30.57 9.70 1.27
C GLU A 143 -30.20 8.26 1.58
N GLU A 144 -31.09 7.52 2.27
CA GLU A 144 -30.89 6.12 2.62
C GLU A 144 -32.10 5.25 2.28
N ARG A 145 -31.89 3.93 2.33
CA ARG A 145 -32.95 2.92 2.17
C ARG A 145 -32.94 1.98 3.38
N MET A 146 -34.10 1.42 3.68
CA MET A 146 -34.20 0.39 4.70
C MET A 146 -34.08 -1.01 4.10
N LEU A 147 -33.37 -1.84 4.82
CA LEU A 147 -33.16 -3.24 4.50
C LEU A 147 -33.54 -4.09 5.72
N LYS A 148 -34.11 -5.27 5.48
CA LYS A 148 -34.16 -6.32 6.50
C LYS A 148 -32.89 -7.14 6.38
N VAL A 149 -32.16 -7.29 7.46
CA VAL A 149 -30.88 -8.00 7.49
C VAL A 149 -30.97 -9.16 8.48
N SER A 150 -30.57 -10.35 8.04
CA SER A 150 -30.37 -11.53 8.88
C SER A 150 -28.92 -12.00 8.79
N LEU A 151 -28.33 -12.40 9.91
CA LEU A 151 -26.99 -12.94 9.97
C LEU A 151 -26.97 -14.25 10.74
N TYR A 152 -26.39 -15.27 10.13
CA TYR A 152 -26.20 -16.61 10.68
C TYR A 152 -24.77 -17.06 10.55
N VAL A 153 -24.26 -17.79 11.55
CA VAL A 153 -22.97 -18.45 11.49
C VAL A 153 -23.13 -19.92 11.81
N THR A 154 -22.70 -20.80 10.91
CA THR A 154 -22.63 -22.24 11.15
C THR A 154 -21.20 -22.63 11.44
N ILE A 155 -20.95 -23.18 12.60
CA ILE A 155 -19.65 -23.57 13.13
C ILE A 155 -19.51 -25.09 12.98
N PHE A 156 -18.34 -25.57 12.57
CA PHE A 156 -18.05 -26.99 12.40
C PHE A 156 -16.88 -27.43 13.29
N ALA A 157 -17.01 -28.67 13.81
CA ALA A 157 -15.98 -29.29 14.66
C ALA A 157 -15.98 -30.80 14.49
N LYS A 158 -14.91 -31.46 14.94
CA LYS A 158 -14.75 -32.93 14.88
C LYS A 158 -15.51 -33.65 15.99
N ASP A 159 -15.72 -32.97 17.12
CA ASP A 159 -16.46 -33.51 18.25
C ASP A 159 -17.26 -32.40 18.96
N LYS A 160 -18.15 -32.80 19.87
CA LYS A 160 -19.06 -31.88 20.57
C LYS A 160 -18.31 -30.93 21.51
N ARG A 161 -17.22 -31.38 22.14
CA ARG A 161 -16.43 -30.53 23.05
C ARG A 161 -15.72 -29.42 22.29
N GLU A 162 -15.12 -29.75 21.17
CA GLU A 162 -14.51 -28.77 20.25
C GLU A 162 -15.58 -27.79 19.73
N LEU A 163 -16.78 -28.28 19.36
CA LEU A 163 -17.90 -27.45 18.92
C LEU A 163 -18.28 -26.41 19.99
N ASP A 164 -18.39 -26.84 21.25
CA ASP A 164 -18.75 -25.95 22.36
C ASP A 164 -17.68 -24.87 22.58
N LEU A 165 -16.38 -25.23 22.48
CA LEU A 165 -15.29 -24.27 22.61
C LEU A 165 -15.29 -23.24 21.48
N LYS A 166 -15.39 -23.69 20.24
CA LYS A 166 -15.45 -22.82 19.06
C LYS A 166 -16.67 -21.91 19.08
N THR A 167 -17.83 -22.46 19.44
CA THR A 167 -19.05 -21.67 19.59
C THR A 167 -18.87 -20.55 20.61
N THR A 168 -18.32 -20.87 21.78
CA THR A 168 -18.06 -19.90 22.85
C THR A 168 -17.07 -18.82 22.38
N LYS A 169 -16.04 -19.18 21.64
CA LYS A 169 -15.04 -18.24 21.08
C LYS A 169 -15.69 -17.24 20.12
N ILE A 170 -16.52 -17.73 19.17
CA ILE A 170 -17.19 -16.87 18.19
C ILE A 170 -18.23 -15.98 18.88
N ILE A 171 -19.02 -16.51 19.83
CA ILE A 171 -19.98 -15.73 20.60
C ILE A 171 -19.26 -14.59 21.34
N LYS A 172 -18.21 -14.88 22.10
CA LYS A 172 -17.44 -13.85 22.83
C LYS A 172 -16.84 -12.80 21.91
N THR A 173 -16.39 -13.20 20.71
CA THR A 173 -15.86 -12.25 19.72
C THR A 173 -16.95 -11.29 19.26
N LEU A 174 -18.16 -11.76 18.96
CA LEU A 174 -19.30 -10.92 18.59
C LEU A 174 -19.78 -10.04 19.76
N GLU A 175 -19.90 -10.61 20.96
CA GLU A 175 -20.26 -9.88 22.18
C GLU A 175 -19.24 -8.78 22.54
N SER A 176 -17.95 -8.96 22.19
CA SER A 176 -16.94 -7.90 22.36
C SER A 176 -17.22 -6.66 21.49
N SER A 177 -18.07 -6.80 20.48
CA SER A 177 -18.58 -5.72 19.63
C SER A 177 -20.02 -5.31 20.00
N LEU A 178 -20.47 -5.68 21.20
CA LEU A 178 -21.83 -5.42 21.74
C LEU A 178 -22.95 -6.05 20.88
N ILE A 179 -22.65 -7.11 20.14
CA ILE A 179 -23.65 -7.84 19.36
C ILE A 179 -24.12 -9.04 20.16
N SER A 180 -25.42 -9.09 20.46
CA SER A 180 -26.03 -10.19 21.19
C SER A 180 -26.29 -11.36 20.24
N VAL A 181 -25.79 -12.55 20.57
CA VAL A 181 -25.93 -13.75 19.76
C VAL A 181 -26.29 -14.96 20.60
N LYS A 182 -26.98 -15.93 19.99
CA LYS A 182 -27.27 -17.21 20.65
C LYS A 182 -27.26 -18.37 19.66
N PRO A 183 -27.06 -19.62 20.14
CA PRO A 183 -27.33 -20.81 19.36
C PRO A 183 -28.80 -20.90 18.96
N VAL A 184 -29.06 -21.36 17.76
CA VAL A 184 -30.41 -21.67 17.29
C VAL A 184 -30.91 -22.91 18.04
N MET A 185 -32.04 -22.80 18.70
CA MET A 185 -32.63 -23.92 19.45
C MET A 185 -33.83 -24.49 18.69
N PHE A 186 -33.89 -25.81 18.60
CA PHE A 186 -34.96 -26.59 17.92
C PHE A 186 -35.09 -26.36 16.40
N GLN A 187 -34.39 -25.41 15.83
CA GLN A 187 -34.42 -25.03 14.41
C GLN A 187 -33.02 -25.19 13.73
N GLN A 188 -32.21 -26.14 14.21
CA GLN A 188 -30.88 -26.36 13.65
C GLN A 188 -30.91 -26.77 12.18
N LYS A 189 -31.96 -27.44 11.73
CA LYS A 189 -32.17 -27.80 10.32
C LYS A 189 -32.38 -26.56 9.46
N GLU A 190 -33.29 -25.70 9.86
CA GLU A 190 -33.61 -24.44 9.19
C GLU A 190 -32.37 -23.54 9.17
N GLY A 191 -31.64 -23.48 10.29
CA GLY A 191 -30.39 -22.73 10.39
C GLY A 191 -29.32 -23.25 9.42
N PHE A 192 -29.08 -24.54 9.43
CA PHE A 192 -28.12 -25.16 8.51
C PHE A 192 -28.46 -24.88 7.04
N LEU A 193 -29.73 -25.02 6.67
CA LEU A 193 -30.18 -24.73 5.30
C LEU A 193 -30.08 -23.25 4.96
N SER A 194 -30.29 -22.36 5.93
CA SER A 194 -30.11 -20.92 5.74
C SER A 194 -28.65 -20.51 5.55
N THR A 195 -27.68 -21.29 6.03
CA THR A 195 -26.26 -21.02 5.83
C THR A 195 -25.65 -21.74 4.61
N MET A 196 -26.44 -22.53 3.92
CA MET A 196 -26.04 -23.09 2.63
C MET A 196 -26.25 -22.06 1.49
N PRO A 197 -25.50 -22.14 0.37
CA PRO A 197 -25.62 -21.19 -0.74
C PRO A 197 -26.90 -21.44 -1.58
N LEU A 198 -28.04 -21.55 -0.90
CA LEU A 198 -29.36 -21.79 -1.50
C LEU A 198 -30.21 -20.51 -1.65
N GLY A 199 -29.78 -19.41 -1.05
CA GLY A 199 -30.49 -18.13 -1.09
C GLY A 199 -31.80 -18.10 -0.29
N ASN A 200 -32.01 -19.00 0.67
CA ASN A 200 -33.23 -19.14 1.45
C ASN A 200 -32.99 -18.85 2.92
N ASP A 201 -33.56 -17.76 3.42
CA ASP A 201 -33.65 -17.46 4.85
C ASP A 201 -34.88 -18.18 5.44
N LEU A 202 -34.68 -19.30 6.13
CA LEU A 202 -35.76 -20.12 6.71
C LEU A 202 -36.08 -19.75 8.17
N ILE A 203 -35.11 -19.16 8.89
CA ILE A 203 -35.31 -18.73 10.30
C ILE A 203 -35.99 -17.36 10.34
N LYS A 204 -35.64 -16.44 9.42
CA LYS A 204 -36.20 -15.09 9.29
C LYS A 204 -36.03 -14.23 10.55
N THR A 205 -34.86 -14.31 11.19
CA THR A 205 -34.49 -13.37 12.25
C THR A 205 -34.01 -12.08 11.61
N GLN A 206 -34.96 -11.21 11.24
CA GLN A 206 -34.72 -10.03 10.41
C GLN A 206 -34.69 -8.76 11.25
N TYR A 207 -33.67 -7.92 11.06
CA TYR A 207 -33.54 -6.59 11.66
C TYR A 207 -33.64 -5.52 10.60
N TYR A 208 -34.37 -4.44 10.90
CA TYR A 208 -34.44 -3.28 10.04
C TYR A 208 -33.21 -2.42 10.24
N LEU A 209 -32.38 -2.29 9.21
CA LEU A 209 -31.18 -1.47 9.20
C LEU A 209 -31.24 -0.53 7.99
N ASN A 210 -30.73 0.69 8.16
CA ASN A 210 -30.53 1.61 7.05
C ASN A 210 -29.32 1.18 6.19
N SER A 211 -29.22 1.69 4.98
CA SER A 211 -28.20 1.29 4.01
C SER A 211 -26.78 1.56 4.49
N SER A 212 -26.53 2.66 5.22
CA SER A 212 -25.20 2.96 5.79
C SER A 212 -24.82 1.93 6.85
N THR A 213 -25.72 1.59 7.78
CA THR A 213 -25.46 0.55 8.77
C THR A 213 -25.29 -0.83 8.11
N ALA A 214 -26.13 -1.17 7.12
CA ALA A 214 -26.01 -2.42 6.40
C ALA A 214 -24.68 -2.54 5.63
N SER A 215 -24.13 -1.44 5.12
CA SER A 215 -22.82 -1.41 4.45
C SER A 215 -21.66 -1.76 5.41
N SER A 216 -21.81 -1.48 6.72
CA SER A 216 -20.80 -1.82 7.73
C SER A 216 -20.59 -3.33 7.92
N PHE A 217 -21.49 -4.15 7.40
CA PHE A 217 -21.35 -5.61 7.39
C PHE A 217 -20.32 -6.12 6.38
N PHE A 218 -19.93 -5.27 5.41
CA PHE A 218 -18.83 -5.64 4.54
C PHE A 218 -17.54 -5.71 5.37
N PRO A 219 -16.83 -6.85 5.33
CA PRO A 219 -15.79 -7.13 6.32
C PRO A 219 -14.52 -6.31 6.14
N PHE A 220 -14.27 -5.72 4.99
CA PHE A 220 -13.04 -4.98 4.67
C PHE A 220 -11.77 -5.68 5.18
N VAL A 221 -11.76 -7.01 5.13
CA VAL A 221 -10.60 -7.78 5.56
C VAL A 221 -9.58 -7.74 4.45
N SER A 222 -8.37 -7.33 4.78
CA SER A 222 -7.26 -7.32 3.85
C SER A 222 -6.90 -8.77 3.51
N VAL A 223 -6.71 -9.03 2.23
CA VAL A 223 -6.07 -10.27 1.77
C VAL A 223 -4.62 -10.25 2.24
N ASP A 224 -4.10 -11.36 2.72
CA ASP A 224 -2.68 -11.47 3.05
C ASP A 224 -1.85 -11.23 1.78
N LEU A 225 -0.91 -10.29 1.88
CA LEU A 225 0.00 -9.94 0.80
C LEU A 225 1.22 -10.85 0.90
N VAL A 226 1.19 -11.96 0.20
CA VAL A 226 2.28 -12.94 0.22
C VAL A 226 2.73 -13.22 -1.21
N ASP A 227 3.81 -12.58 -1.61
CA ASP A 227 4.46 -12.82 -2.89
C ASP A 227 5.53 -13.91 -2.76
N ASP A 228 5.65 -14.75 -3.78
CA ASP A 228 6.78 -15.68 -3.88
C ASP A 228 8.10 -14.91 -4.02
N GLN A 229 9.13 -15.34 -3.30
CA GLN A 229 10.47 -14.73 -3.32
C GLN A 229 10.47 -13.24 -2.94
N GLY A 230 9.56 -12.82 -2.10
CA GLY A 230 9.45 -11.45 -1.60
C GLY A 230 10.27 -11.20 -0.33
N ILE A 231 10.29 -9.93 0.08
CA ILE A 231 10.87 -9.48 1.34
C ILE A 231 9.77 -9.48 2.40
N PHE A 232 10.04 -10.07 3.57
CA PHE A 232 9.14 -9.94 4.71
C PHE A 232 9.06 -8.48 5.17
N MET A 233 7.88 -7.88 5.08
CA MET A 233 7.65 -6.48 5.46
C MET A 233 7.14 -6.35 6.89
N GLY A 234 6.28 -7.25 7.33
CA GLY A 234 5.69 -7.21 8.66
C GLY A 234 4.56 -8.20 8.84
N ILE A 235 3.74 -7.96 9.85
CA ILE A 235 2.54 -8.74 10.15
C ILE A 235 1.33 -7.84 9.95
N ASN A 236 0.34 -8.33 9.22
CA ASN A 236 -0.94 -7.67 9.06
C ASN A 236 -1.68 -7.67 10.41
N LEU A 237 -1.94 -6.50 10.97
CA LEU A 237 -2.60 -6.38 12.29
C LEU A 237 -4.06 -6.85 12.27
N LEU A 238 -4.70 -6.88 11.11
CA LEU A 238 -6.10 -7.31 10.98
C LEU A 238 -6.22 -8.83 10.84
N SER A 239 -5.43 -9.43 9.95
CA SER A 239 -5.48 -10.88 9.68
C SER A 239 -4.53 -11.69 10.57
N GLY A 240 -3.50 -11.07 11.14
CA GLY A 240 -2.39 -11.77 11.80
C GLY A 240 -1.45 -12.47 10.82
N GLY A 241 -1.74 -12.39 9.51
CA GLY A 241 -0.94 -12.98 8.44
C GLY A 241 0.37 -12.22 8.19
N VAL A 242 1.32 -12.89 7.56
CA VAL A 242 2.59 -12.28 7.16
C VAL A 242 2.41 -11.42 5.91
N VAL A 243 3.14 -10.31 5.84
CA VAL A 243 3.22 -9.46 4.65
C VAL A 243 4.58 -9.67 4.01
N ILE A 244 4.59 -10.31 2.84
CA ILE A 244 5.79 -10.60 2.05
C ILE A 244 5.58 -9.97 0.67
N LEU A 245 6.44 -9.02 0.28
CA LEU A 245 6.31 -8.29 -0.97
C LEU A 245 7.54 -8.49 -1.86
N ASN A 246 7.30 -8.88 -3.09
CA ASN A 246 8.31 -8.85 -4.15
C ASN A 246 8.02 -7.65 -5.07
N ARG A 247 8.60 -6.51 -4.74
CA ARG A 247 8.35 -5.26 -5.46
C ARG A 247 8.65 -5.33 -6.95
N PHE A 248 9.54 -6.24 -7.38
CA PHE A 248 9.87 -6.43 -8.79
C PHE A 248 8.78 -7.16 -9.58
N ASN A 249 7.75 -7.70 -8.93
CA ASN A 249 6.55 -8.26 -9.58
C ASN A 249 5.53 -7.18 -9.94
N TYR A 250 5.64 -5.98 -9.36
CA TYR A 250 4.72 -4.88 -9.63
C TYR A 250 5.11 -4.12 -10.90
N GLU A 251 4.16 -3.45 -11.50
CA GLU A 251 4.39 -2.68 -12.71
C GLU A 251 5.50 -1.62 -12.52
N ASN A 252 5.49 -0.93 -11.37
CA ASN A 252 6.52 0.00 -10.96
C ASN A 252 7.10 -0.46 -9.61
N PRO A 253 8.37 -0.86 -9.54
CA PRO A 253 8.96 -1.44 -8.33
C PRO A 253 9.34 -0.39 -7.27
N HIS A 254 8.76 0.80 -7.34
CA HIS A 254 9.12 1.91 -6.47
C HIS A 254 8.25 1.94 -5.22
N LEU A 255 8.86 2.36 -4.10
CA LEU A 255 8.22 2.56 -2.81
C LEU A 255 8.36 4.03 -2.39
N LEU A 256 7.26 4.60 -1.90
CA LEU A 256 7.26 5.90 -1.26
C LEU A 256 6.94 5.73 0.23
N ILE A 257 7.78 6.26 1.11
CA ILE A 257 7.56 6.28 2.56
C ILE A 257 7.28 7.72 2.98
N LEU A 258 6.05 7.99 3.38
CA LEU A 258 5.60 9.25 3.95
C LEU A 258 5.53 9.12 5.47
N ALA A 259 6.40 9.83 6.20
CA ALA A 259 6.65 9.55 7.59
C ALA A 259 7.08 10.79 8.37
N ARG A 260 6.38 11.13 9.44
CA ARG A 260 6.84 12.16 10.39
C ARG A 260 8.12 11.73 11.11
N SER A 261 8.94 12.70 11.55
CA SER A 261 10.09 12.42 12.41
C SER A 261 9.69 11.59 13.65
N GLY A 262 10.51 10.60 13.99
CA GLY A 262 10.24 9.68 15.11
C GLY A 262 9.18 8.61 14.84
N SER A 263 8.68 8.46 13.60
CA SER A 263 7.71 7.42 13.23
C SER A 263 8.33 6.07 12.90
N GLY A 264 9.66 5.95 12.87
CA GLY A 264 10.38 4.72 12.56
C GLY A 264 10.84 4.59 11.10
N LYS A 265 10.84 5.69 10.31
CA LYS A 265 11.25 5.68 8.89
C LYS A 265 12.62 5.02 8.66
N SER A 266 13.65 5.47 9.37
CA SER A 266 15.02 4.96 9.23
C SER A 266 15.15 3.51 9.71
N PHE A 267 14.37 3.11 10.71
CA PHE A 267 14.30 1.72 11.15
C PHE A 267 13.70 0.82 10.04
N THR A 268 12.60 1.25 9.42
CA THR A 268 11.96 0.53 8.31
C THR A 268 12.91 0.41 7.12
N ALA A 269 13.60 1.49 6.77
CA ALA A 269 14.59 1.47 5.69
C ALA A 269 15.77 0.53 6.01
N LYS A 270 16.28 0.53 7.24
CA LYS A 270 17.33 -0.41 7.67
C LYS A 270 16.88 -1.86 7.58
N LEU A 271 15.64 -2.16 7.96
CA LEU A 271 15.07 -3.50 7.78
C LEU A 271 14.96 -3.88 6.29
N GLU A 272 14.57 -2.94 5.44
CA GLU A 272 14.49 -3.17 3.99
C GLU A 272 15.88 -3.46 3.41
N ILE A 273 16.91 -2.70 3.81
CA ILE A 273 18.31 -2.93 3.42
C ILE A 273 18.73 -4.36 3.77
N MET A 274 18.60 -4.73 5.03
CA MET A 274 19.03 -6.03 5.54
C MET A 274 18.36 -7.18 4.77
N ARG A 275 17.05 -7.11 4.64
CA ARG A 275 16.25 -8.15 3.99
C ARG A 275 16.51 -8.21 2.48
N SER A 276 16.74 -7.07 1.83
CA SER A 276 17.10 -7.01 0.41
C SER A 276 18.45 -7.68 0.15
N LEU A 277 19.45 -7.42 1.00
CA LEU A 277 20.75 -8.08 0.91
C LEU A 277 20.65 -9.60 1.09
N MET A 278 19.78 -10.08 1.99
CA MET A 278 19.50 -11.51 2.17
C MET A 278 18.88 -12.14 0.91
N MET A 279 18.07 -11.39 0.17
CA MET A 279 17.45 -11.83 -1.09
C MET A 279 18.32 -11.61 -2.32
N ASN A 280 19.61 -11.35 -2.14
CA ASN A 280 20.57 -11.11 -3.20
C ASN A 280 20.27 -9.87 -4.06
N ILE A 281 19.64 -8.86 -3.46
CA ILE A 281 19.39 -7.54 -4.08
C ILE A 281 20.47 -6.58 -3.60
N ASP A 282 21.17 -5.94 -4.51
CA ASP A 282 22.15 -4.91 -4.15
C ASP A 282 21.45 -3.64 -3.68
N VAL A 283 22.03 -2.96 -2.70
CA VAL A 283 21.42 -1.78 -2.10
C VAL A 283 22.37 -0.59 -2.18
N ILE A 284 21.83 0.53 -2.61
CA ILE A 284 22.51 1.83 -2.63
C ILE A 284 21.67 2.82 -1.83
N VAL A 285 22.30 3.60 -0.97
CA VAL A 285 21.61 4.54 -0.09
C VAL A 285 22.18 5.94 -0.28
N LEU A 286 21.31 6.92 -0.45
CA LEU A 286 21.63 8.34 -0.26
C LEU A 286 21.22 8.76 1.13
N ASP A 287 22.20 9.16 1.96
CA ASP A 287 22.08 9.35 3.41
C ASP A 287 22.48 10.79 3.80
N PRO A 288 21.55 11.73 3.82
CA PRO A 288 21.84 13.11 4.19
C PRO A 288 22.29 13.32 5.63
N GLU A 289 21.93 12.41 6.54
CA GLU A 289 22.18 12.55 7.98
C GLU A 289 23.16 11.51 8.55
N ASN A 290 23.78 10.68 7.71
CA ASN A 290 24.69 9.58 8.07
C ASN A 290 24.05 8.55 9.05
N GLU A 291 22.74 8.33 8.94
CA GLU A 291 22.00 7.36 9.77
C GLU A 291 22.27 5.90 9.41
N TYR A 292 22.74 5.64 8.17
CA TYR A 292 22.96 4.29 7.65
C TYR A 292 24.42 3.84 7.71
N GLN A 293 25.34 4.67 8.21
CA GLN A 293 26.77 4.33 8.33
C GLN A 293 27.00 3.06 9.17
N SER A 294 26.30 2.92 10.30
CA SER A 294 26.45 1.76 11.19
C SER A 294 26.03 0.45 10.54
N ILE A 295 24.92 0.44 9.81
CA ILE A 295 24.46 -0.75 9.07
C ILE A 295 25.38 -1.06 7.89
N CYS A 296 25.92 -0.03 7.23
CA CYS A 296 26.91 -0.20 6.16
C CYS A 296 28.14 -0.94 6.68
N GLN A 297 28.69 -0.51 7.80
CA GLN A 297 29.85 -1.16 8.42
C GLN A 297 29.54 -2.59 8.87
N LEU A 298 28.37 -2.82 9.47
CA LEU A 298 27.95 -4.14 9.95
C LEU A 298 27.89 -5.19 8.84
N TYR A 299 27.45 -4.78 7.64
CA TYR A 299 27.30 -5.66 6.47
C TYR A 299 28.52 -5.64 5.54
N GLY A 300 29.63 -5.02 5.95
CA GLY A 300 30.85 -4.93 5.13
C GLY A 300 30.66 -4.12 3.84
N GLY A 301 29.70 -3.17 3.86
CA GLY A 301 29.44 -2.28 2.74
C GLY A 301 30.49 -1.17 2.60
N THR A 302 30.37 -0.37 1.54
CA THR A 302 31.21 0.80 1.30
C THR A 302 30.48 2.06 1.71
N PHE A 303 30.98 2.76 2.71
CA PHE A 303 30.50 4.08 3.09
C PHE A 303 31.35 5.16 2.42
N ILE A 304 30.71 6.03 1.65
CA ILE A 304 31.35 7.09 0.86
C ILE A 304 30.91 8.45 1.42
N PRO A 305 31.69 9.08 2.32
CA PRO A 305 31.35 10.40 2.81
C PRO A 305 31.65 11.45 1.73
N LEU A 306 30.62 12.14 1.26
CA LEU A 306 30.78 13.32 0.42
C LEU A 306 31.01 14.54 1.31
N SER A 307 32.11 15.24 1.09
CA SER A 307 32.48 16.45 1.80
C SER A 307 33.44 17.30 0.96
N LEU A 308 33.68 18.53 1.36
CA LEU A 308 34.67 19.41 0.72
C LEU A 308 36.10 18.88 0.87
N ARG A 309 36.34 17.98 1.83
CA ARG A 309 37.62 17.34 2.10
C ARG A 309 37.62 15.84 1.82
N SER A 310 36.65 15.38 1.03
CA SER A 310 36.55 13.97 0.68
C SER A 310 37.74 13.48 -0.11
N GLU A 311 38.18 12.25 0.16
CA GLU A 311 39.14 11.52 -0.67
C GLU A 311 38.45 10.84 -1.87
N TYR A 312 37.12 10.86 -1.89
CA TYR A 312 36.29 10.31 -2.96
C TYR A 312 35.87 11.44 -3.92
N TYR A 313 36.14 11.23 -5.20
CA TYR A 313 35.86 12.20 -6.27
C TYR A 313 34.93 11.59 -7.28
N PHE A 314 34.01 12.40 -7.78
CA PHE A 314 33.06 12.04 -8.82
C PHE A 314 33.14 13.10 -9.93
N ASN A 315 33.58 12.68 -11.10
CA ASN A 315 33.59 13.54 -12.25
C ASN A 315 32.20 13.53 -12.92
N PRO A 316 31.41 14.61 -12.86
CA PRO A 316 30.12 14.63 -13.54
C PRO A 316 30.23 14.55 -15.07
N PHE A 317 31.43 14.77 -15.64
CA PHE A 317 31.71 14.67 -17.08
C PHE A 317 32.05 13.25 -17.54
N ASP A 318 32.08 12.26 -16.65
CA ASP A 318 32.24 10.87 -17.04
C ASP A 318 31.01 10.42 -17.84
N LEU A 319 31.23 9.97 -19.06
CA LEU A 319 30.16 9.48 -19.91
C LEU A 319 29.64 8.12 -19.40
N PRO A 320 28.31 7.89 -19.51
CA PRO A 320 27.75 6.59 -19.17
C PRO A 320 28.33 5.49 -20.06
N PRO A 321 28.31 4.22 -19.57
CA PRO A 321 28.77 3.10 -20.36
C PRO A 321 27.92 2.93 -21.61
N LEU A 322 28.52 2.46 -22.70
CA LEU A 322 27.79 2.09 -23.91
C LEU A 322 27.04 0.78 -23.65
N VAL A 323 25.75 0.79 -23.92
CA VAL A 323 24.86 -0.40 -23.78
C VAL A 323 24.61 -0.94 -25.19
N GLU A 324 24.71 -2.26 -25.34
CA GLU A 324 24.45 -2.92 -26.62
C GLU A 324 23.03 -2.63 -27.12
N GLY A 325 22.92 -2.14 -28.36
CA GLY A 325 21.62 -1.76 -28.95
C GLY A 325 21.14 -0.34 -28.65
N GLU A 326 21.86 0.46 -27.85
CA GLU A 326 21.57 1.89 -27.66
C GLU A 326 22.40 2.75 -28.65
N ASN A 327 21.77 3.86 -29.08
CA ASN A 327 22.44 4.80 -30.00
C ASN A 327 23.40 5.71 -29.21
N THR A 328 24.66 5.72 -29.57
CA THR A 328 25.70 6.56 -28.93
C THR A 328 25.38 8.05 -28.94
N TYR A 329 24.74 8.55 -29.99
CA TYR A 329 24.25 9.93 -30.06
C TYR A 329 23.20 10.25 -29.03
N ASP A 330 22.26 9.32 -28.79
CA ASP A 330 21.17 9.54 -27.83
C ASP A 330 21.73 9.53 -26.40
N ILE A 331 22.65 8.60 -26.10
CA ILE A 331 23.33 8.55 -24.78
C ILE A 331 24.12 9.85 -24.55
N PHE A 332 24.86 10.32 -25.56
CA PHE A 332 25.64 11.55 -25.45
C PHE A 332 24.76 12.78 -25.26
N LYS A 333 23.66 12.92 -26.01
CA LYS A 333 22.72 14.02 -25.87
C LYS A 333 22.05 14.02 -24.51
N GLU A 334 21.65 12.84 -23.99
CA GLU A 334 21.10 12.71 -22.65
C GLU A 334 22.12 13.17 -21.60
N HIS A 335 23.36 12.79 -21.76
CA HIS A 335 24.44 13.19 -20.85
C HIS A 335 24.67 14.71 -20.89
N ILE A 336 24.74 15.34 -22.08
CA ILE A 336 24.83 16.80 -22.22
C ILE A 336 23.62 17.47 -21.51
N SER A 337 22.41 16.96 -21.69
CA SER A 337 21.23 17.49 -20.99
C SER A 337 21.36 17.41 -19.46
N ASN A 338 21.90 16.32 -18.92
CA ASN A 338 22.18 16.17 -17.50
C ASN A 338 23.26 17.16 -17.01
N LEU A 339 24.29 17.43 -17.83
CA LEU A 339 25.28 18.44 -17.48
C LEU A 339 24.73 19.87 -17.52
N ILE A 340 23.80 20.18 -18.40
CA ILE A 340 23.08 21.46 -18.39
C ILE A 340 22.30 21.61 -17.07
N ILE A 341 21.59 20.57 -16.64
CA ILE A 341 20.90 20.54 -15.35
C ILE A 341 21.89 20.76 -14.19
N LEU A 342 23.06 20.13 -14.24
CA LEU A 342 24.11 20.35 -13.24
C LEU A 342 24.59 21.80 -13.23
N VAL A 343 24.80 22.43 -14.39
CA VAL A 343 25.20 23.85 -14.47
C VAL A 343 24.15 24.74 -13.84
N GLU A 344 22.86 24.55 -14.15
CA GLU A 344 21.74 25.28 -13.50
C GLU A 344 21.75 25.08 -11.98
N LEU A 345 22.01 23.86 -11.52
CA LEU A 345 22.10 23.54 -10.09
C LEU A 345 23.27 24.26 -9.42
N LEU A 346 24.44 24.31 -10.09
CA LEU A 346 25.63 24.98 -9.58
C LEU A 346 25.45 26.51 -9.53
N ILE A 347 24.83 27.12 -10.53
CA ILE A 347 24.59 28.56 -10.58
C ILE A 347 23.36 28.99 -9.75
N GLY A 348 22.47 28.06 -9.37
CA GLY A 348 21.29 28.31 -8.54
C GLY A 348 20.12 28.98 -9.26
N GLU A 349 20.14 29.08 -10.59
CA GLU A 349 19.08 29.67 -11.42
C GLU A 349 18.98 28.98 -12.78
N LYS A 350 17.80 29.10 -13.43
CA LYS A 350 17.61 28.59 -14.79
C LYS A 350 18.33 29.44 -15.83
N LEU A 351 18.92 28.74 -16.80
CA LEU A 351 19.56 29.39 -17.95
C LEU A 351 18.50 30.02 -18.87
N THR A 352 18.75 31.23 -19.33
CA THR A 352 18.00 31.83 -20.44
C THR A 352 18.25 31.06 -21.73
N ALA A 353 17.41 31.25 -22.75
CA ALA A 353 17.58 30.55 -24.03
C ALA A 353 18.95 30.76 -24.69
N ASP A 354 19.48 31.97 -24.56
CA ASP A 354 20.79 32.31 -25.10
C ASP A 354 21.92 31.65 -24.28
N GLU A 355 21.84 31.66 -22.97
CA GLU A 355 22.79 31.00 -22.07
C GLU A 355 22.74 29.47 -22.24
N LEU A 356 21.55 28.88 -22.40
CA LEU A 356 21.40 27.46 -22.69
C LEU A 356 22.13 27.07 -23.98
N ALA A 357 21.94 27.83 -25.07
CA ALA A 357 22.58 27.56 -26.34
C ALA A 357 24.11 27.70 -26.23
N LEU A 358 24.60 28.64 -25.41
CA LEU A 358 26.02 28.86 -25.18
C LEU A 358 26.60 27.74 -24.32
N VAL A 359 25.97 27.29 -23.26
CA VAL A 359 26.39 26.17 -22.40
C VAL A 359 26.41 24.87 -23.20
N ASP A 360 25.35 24.57 -23.97
CA ASP A 360 25.26 23.38 -24.83
C ASP A 360 26.44 23.34 -25.82
N ARG A 361 26.69 24.43 -26.53
CA ARG A 361 27.84 24.54 -27.47
C ARG A 361 29.17 24.33 -26.77
N SER A 362 29.37 24.96 -25.61
CA SER A 362 30.61 24.86 -24.85
C SER A 362 30.85 23.46 -24.29
N LEU A 363 29.80 22.75 -23.85
CA LEU A 363 29.89 21.35 -23.45
C LEU A 363 30.33 20.46 -24.63
N ASN A 364 29.69 20.60 -25.78
CA ASN A 364 30.05 19.87 -26.99
C ASN A 364 31.51 20.15 -27.43
N GLN A 365 31.94 21.42 -27.38
CA GLN A 365 33.33 21.80 -27.67
C GLN A 365 34.30 21.20 -26.65
N THR A 366 33.92 21.12 -25.37
CA THR A 366 34.75 20.51 -24.33
C THR A 366 35.03 19.03 -24.63
N TYR A 367 34.01 18.25 -24.95
CA TYR A 367 34.21 16.84 -25.33
C TYR A 367 34.99 16.69 -26.62
N THR A 368 34.74 17.56 -27.61
CA THR A 368 35.51 17.57 -28.89
C THR A 368 36.99 17.86 -28.64
N ALA A 369 37.34 18.78 -27.75
CA ALA A 369 38.71 19.09 -27.38
C ALA A 369 39.46 17.89 -26.76
N PHE A 370 38.73 16.98 -26.12
CA PHE A 370 39.25 15.71 -25.60
C PHE A 370 39.17 14.55 -26.61
N ASN A 371 38.84 14.86 -27.89
CA ASN A 371 38.65 13.87 -28.95
C ASN A 371 37.57 12.82 -28.66
N ILE A 372 36.58 13.19 -27.87
CA ILE A 372 35.41 12.37 -27.53
C ILE A 372 34.25 12.77 -28.44
N LEU A 373 33.91 11.87 -29.37
CA LEU A 373 32.89 12.08 -30.40
C LEU A 373 31.89 10.92 -30.38
N PRO A 374 30.58 11.19 -30.48
CA PRO A 374 29.54 10.14 -30.49
C PRO A 374 29.77 9.04 -31.52
N GLU A 375 30.31 9.40 -32.70
CA GLU A 375 30.57 8.46 -33.81
C GLU A 375 31.64 7.41 -33.49
N ARG A 376 32.55 7.74 -32.59
CA ARG A 376 33.72 6.88 -32.24
C ARG A 376 33.47 6.07 -30.96
N GLY A 377 32.43 6.40 -30.20
CA GLY A 377 32.28 5.92 -28.84
C GLY A 377 33.37 6.45 -27.90
N TRP A 378 33.32 6.04 -26.65
CA TRP A 378 34.26 6.50 -25.61
C TRP A 378 34.78 5.39 -24.70
N GLU A 379 34.71 4.14 -25.13
CA GLU A 379 35.18 2.98 -24.35
C GLU A 379 36.68 2.98 -24.10
N LYS A 380 37.45 3.65 -25.00
CA LYS A 380 38.92 3.71 -24.95
C LYS A 380 39.43 5.04 -24.40
N VAL A 381 38.54 5.87 -23.85
CA VAL A 381 38.91 7.17 -23.30
C VAL A 381 39.51 6.98 -21.92
N GLU A 382 40.78 7.35 -21.74
CA GLU A 382 41.48 7.24 -20.46
C GLU A 382 41.16 8.39 -19.50
N ARG A 383 40.86 9.58 -20.05
CA ARG A 383 40.57 10.78 -19.26
C ARG A 383 39.40 11.55 -19.84
N PHE A 384 38.38 11.76 -19.02
CA PHE A 384 37.27 12.65 -19.34
C PHE A 384 37.58 14.10 -18.95
N PRO A 385 36.95 15.10 -19.60
CA PRO A 385 37.04 16.49 -19.16
C PRO A 385 36.54 16.64 -17.72
N THR A 386 36.93 17.72 -17.06
CA THR A 386 36.50 18.10 -15.73
C THR A 386 35.68 19.40 -15.78
N LEU A 387 35.11 19.80 -14.67
CA LEU A 387 34.42 21.08 -14.55
C LEU A 387 35.34 22.26 -14.87
N ASP A 388 36.63 22.19 -14.50
CA ASP A 388 37.63 23.18 -14.83
C ASP A 388 37.90 23.25 -16.34
N ASP A 389 38.03 22.09 -17.01
CA ASP A 389 38.18 22.03 -18.45
C ASP A 389 37.00 22.68 -19.19
N PHE A 390 35.77 22.42 -18.73
CA PHE A 390 34.57 23.06 -19.26
C PHE A 390 34.56 24.58 -19.02
N ALA A 391 34.86 25.03 -17.81
CA ALA A 391 34.88 26.45 -17.48
C ALA A 391 35.93 27.23 -18.32
N LYS A 392 37.07 26.63 -18.63
CA LYS A 392 38.07 27.22 -19.54
C LYS A 392 37.53 27.38 -20.97
N VAL A 393 36.83 26.39 -21.49
CA VAL A 393 36.17 26.48 -22.80
C VAL A 393 35.09 27.55 -22.78
N LEU A 394 34.25 27.56 -21.74
CA LEU A 394 33.17 28.52 -21.57
C LEU A 394 33.69 29.96 -21.49
N LYS A 395 34.77 30.21 -20.73
CA LYS A 395 35.39 31.51 -20.59
C LYS A 395 35.96 32.05 -21.91
N ASN A 396 36.43 31.16 -22.80
CA ASN A 396 36.92 31.51 -24.12
C ASN A 396 35.82 31.63 -25.18
N THR A 397 34.57 31.34 -24.83
CA THR A 397 33.40 31.48 -25.71
C THR A 397 32.76 32.87 -25.49
N VAL A 398 32.47 33.58 -26.57
CA VAL A 398 31.89 34.94 -26.50
C VAL A 398 30.57 34.89 -25.71
N GLY A 399 30.49 35.62 -24.62
CA GLY A 399 29.35 35.68 -23.72
C GLY A 399 29.36 34.65 -22.58
N GLY A 400 30.34 33.73 -22.55
CA GLY A 400 30.42 32.66 -21.53
C GLY A 400 31.12 33.08 -20.22
N GLU A 401 31.85 34.19 -20.22
CA GLU A 401 32.61 34.67 -19.05
C GLU A 401 31.77 34.75 -17.79
N LYS A 402 30.57 35.32 -17.89
CA LYS A 402 29.65 35.48 -16.72
C LYS A 402 29.25 34.15 -16.10
N ILE A 403 29.00 33.13 -16.92
CA ILE A 403 28.63 31.79 -16.42
C ILE A 403 29.86 31.11 -15.83
N ALA A 404 31.01 31.23 -16.48
CA ALA A 404 32.28 30.70 -15.98
C ALA A 404 32.62 31.27 -14.59
N ASP A 405 32.43 32.59 -14.39
CA ASP A 405 32.67 33.25 -13.11
C ASP A 405 31.73 32.74 -12.01
N LYS A 406 30.47 32.40 -12.34
CA LYS A 406 29.53 31.77 -11.38
C LYS A 406 29.94 30.34 -10.98
N LEU A 407 30.71 29.63 -11.81
CA LEU A 407 31.24 28.30 -11.52
C LEU A 407 32.54 28.34 -10.69
N TYR A 408 33.21 29.51 -10.59
CA TYR A 408 34.45 29.68 -9.85
C TYR A 408 34.45 29.11 -8.42
N PRO A 409 33.36 29.28 -7.60
CA PRO A 409 33.34 28.73 -6.26
C PRO A 409 33.58 27.22 -6.19
N TYR A 410 33.23 26.46 -7.22
CA TYR A 410 33.33 25.00 -7.30
C TYR A 410 34.64 24.51 -7.92
N ILE A 411 35.41 25.38 -8.58
CA ILE A 411 36.63 25.04 -9.30
C ILE A 411 37.86 25.41 -8.47
N GLU A 412 37.97 26.67 -8.04
CA GLU A 412 39.09 27.22 -7.27
C GLU A 412 38.66 27.89 -5.96
N GLY A 413 37.35 28.08 -5.76
CA GLY A 413 36.81 28.80 -4.62
C GLY A 413 36.53 27.91 -3.41
N SER A 414 35.61 28.37 -2.53
CA SER A 414 35.32 27.75 -1.21
C SER A 414 34.67 26.39 -1.28
N PHE A 415 34.10 26.03 -2.43
CA PHE A 415 33.38 24.77 -2.64
C PHE A 415 34.14 23.76 -3.50
N THR A 416 35.43 23.98 -3.70
CA THR A 416 36.31 22.98 -4.33
C THR A 416 36.29 21.71 -3.46
N GLY A 417 36.23 20.56 -4.09
CA GLY A 417 36.24 19.29 -3.37
C GLY A 417 36.00 18.12 -4.29
N PHE A 418 34.86 17.48 -4.14
CA PHE A 418 34.56 16.21 -4.77
C PHE A 418 34.14 16.29 -6.26
N LEU A 419 33.99 17.51 -6.85
CA LEU A 419 33.38 17.72 -8.18
C LEU A 419 34.40 17.89 -9.31
N ASN A 420 35.60 18.42 -9.03
CA ASN A 420 36.51 18.90 -10.04
C ASN A 420 37.76 18.01 -10.16
N LYS A 421 37.60 16.70 -10.10
CA LYS A 421 38.67 15.70 -10.28
C LYS A 421 38.13 14.49 -11.02
N GLN A 422 39.04 13.66 -11.55
CA GLN A 422 38.65 12.38 -12.14
C GLN A 422 38.02 11.47 -11.09
N THR A 423 37.02 10.71 -11.47
CA THR A 423 36.38 9.73 -10.58
C THR A 423 37.39 8.69 -10.10
N ASN A 424 37.49 8.51 -8.79
CA ASN A 424 38.36 7.50 -8.17
C ASN A 424 37.57 6.47 -7.35
N VAL A 425 36.23 6.47 -7.47
CA VAL A 425 35.37 5.56 -6.74
C VAL A 425 35.10 4.33 -7.58
N GLU A 426 35.71 3.23 -7.18
CA GLU A 426 35.42 1.90 -7.68
C GLU A 426 34.93 1.05 -6.49
N THR A 427 33.75 0.51 -6.57
CA THR A 427 33.23 -0.40 -5.56
C THR A 427 32.33 -1.46 -6.18
N GLU A 428 32.62 -2.72 -5.88
CA GLU A 428 31.81 -3.87 -6.24
C GLU A 428 30.88 -4.31 -5.10
N ASN A 429 30.94 -3.62 -3.96
CA ASN A 429 30.15 -3.99 -2.80
C ASN A 429 28.65 -3.93 -3.09
N ARG A 430 27.95 -4.85 -2.48
CA ARG A 430 26.50 -5.00 -2.60
C ARG A 430 25.72 -3.95 -1.80
N LEU A 431 26.34 -3.35 -0.79
CA LEU A 431 25.82 -2.24 -0.03
C LEU A 431 26.74 -1.04 -0.16
N ILE A 432 26.21 0.06 -0.68
CA ILE A 432 26.93 1.33 -0.85
C ILE A 432 26.09 2.42 -0.22
N VAL A 433 26.70 3.23 0.63
CA VAL A 433 26.03 4.36 1.30
C VAL A 433 26.79 5.63 1.00
N PHE A 434 26.10 6.59 0.38
CA PHE A 434 26.61 7.95 0.17
C PHE A 434 26.18 8.83 1.33
N GLY A 435 27.12 9.20 2.20
CA GLY A 435 26.88 10.11 3.32
C GLY A 435 27.05 11.56 2.88
N LEU A 436 26.04 12.41 3.13
CA LEU A 436 26.04 13.82 2.70
C LEU A 436 26.04 14.80 3.89
N LYS A 437 26.07 14.30 5.12
CA LYS A 437 26.00 15.12 6.34
C LYS A 437 27.10 16.18 6.41
N ASP A 438 28.31 15.82 5.97
CA ASP A 438 29.48 16.67 6.05
C ASP A 438 29.55 17.72 4.90
N LEU A 439 28.58 17.68 3.98
CA LEU A 439 28.39 18.76 3.01
C LEU A 439 27.63 19.93 3.63
N PRO A 440 28.05 21.18 3.37
CA PRO A 440 27.21 22.34 3.64
C PRO A 440 25.82 22.16 3.06
N GLU A 441 24.80 22.67 3.75
CA GLU A 441 23.39 22.47 3.38
C GLU A 441 23.09 22.88 1.92
N ILE A 442 23.70 23.99 1.48
CA ILE A 442 23.56 24.49 0.11
C ILE A 442 24.13 23.52 -0.95
N LEU A 443 25.08 22.66 -0.58
CA LEU A 443 25.72 21.70 -1.49
C LEU A 443 25.07 20.32 -1.46
N ARG A 444 24.19 20.02 -0.52
CA ARG A 444 23.52 18.71 -0.42
C ARG A 444 22.74 18.34 -1.69
N PRO A 445 21.93 19.23 -2.31
CA PRO A 445 21.27 18.90 -3.58
C PRO A 445 22.25 18.57 -4.70
N ILE A 446 23.39 19.29 -4.77
CA ILE A 446 24.45 19.02 -5.75
C ILE A 446 25.08 17.65 -5.49
N GLY A 447 25.41 17.35 -4.22
CA GLY A 447 25.93 16.04 -3.82
C GLY A 447 24.98 14.90 -4.16
N MET A 448 23.67 15.06 -3.91
CA MET A 448 22.66 14.08 -4.28
C MET A 448 22.56 13.88 -5.79
N PHE A 449 22.57 14.96 -6.57
CA PHE A 449 22.54 14.89 -8.02
C PHE A 449 23.73 14.10 -8.58
N ILE A 450 24.93 14.38 -8.07
CA ILE A 450 26.16 13.70 -8.52
C ILE A 450 26.17 12.23 -8.12
N ALA A 451 25.79 11.92 -6.89
CA ALA A 451 25.67 10.55 -6.45
C ALA A 451 24.64 9.78 -7.29
N LEU A 452 23.47 10.38 -7.59
CA LEU A 452 22.45 9.77 -8.45
C LEU A 452 22.95 9.56 -9.88
N SER A 453 23.69 10.52 -10.45
CA SER A 453 24.28 10.40 -11.78
C SER A 453 25.28 9.24 -11.83
N TYR A 454 26.17 9.14 -10.84
CA TYR A 454 27.10 8.03 -10.70
C TYR A 454 26.37 6.68 -10.56
N ILE A 455 25.31 6.63 -9.72
CA ILE A 455 24.49 5.43 -9.50
C ILE A 455 23.84 4.98 -10.81
N LEU A 456 23.26 5.91 -11.58
CA LEU A 456 22.65 5.58 -12.87
C LEU A 456 23.64 4.99 -13.86
N ASN A 457 24.83 5.59 -13.95
CA ASN A 457 25.91 5.07 -14.82
C ASN A 457 26.32 3.67 -14.39
N ARG A 458 26.41 3.39 -13.07
CA ARG A 458 26.68 2.05 -12.55
C ARG A 458 25.57 1.05 -12.87
N VAL A 459 24.31 1.46 -12.70
CA VAL A 459 23.15 0.59 -12.95
C VAL A 459 23.03 0.22 -14.43
N LYS A 460 23.40 1.12 -15.33
CA LYS A 460 23.44 0.86 -16.78
C LYS A 460 24.52 -0.14 -17.20
N ARG A 461 25.65 -0.21 -16.47
CA ARG A 461 26.76 -1.15 -16.77
C ARG A 461 26.37 -2.61 -16.60
N GLU A 462 25.52 -2.92 -15.62
CA GLU A 462 25.11 -4.28 -15.30
C GLU A 462 23.64 -4.29 -14.88
N ILE A 463 22.80 -4.98 -15.63
CA ILE A 463 21.36 -5.08 -15.33
C ILE A 463 21.16 -6.19 -14.32
N LYS A 464 20.86 -5.81 -13.06
CA LYS A 464 20.50 -6.72 -11.98
C LYS A 464 19.56 -6.03 -11.00
N ARG A 465 18.86 -6.80 -10.17
CA ARG A 465 17.97 -6.24 -9.14
C ARG A 465 18.76 -5.39 -8.16
N ARG A 466 18.42 -4.11 -8.11
CA ARG A 466 19.00 -3.15 -7.18
C ARG A 466 17.94 -2.32 -6.51
N LEU A 467 18.21 -1.96 -5.26
CA LEU A 467 17.41 -1.05 -4.47
C LEU A 467 18.19 0.25 -4.26
N LEU A 468 17.62 1.36 -4.65
CA LEU A 468 18.10 2.70 -4.33
C LEU A 468 17.20 3.31 -3.27
N ILE A 469 17.76 3.61 -2.10
CA ILE A 469 17.05 4.31 -1.03
C ILE A 469 17.52 5.76 -1.02
N ILE A 470 16.56 6.67 -1.10
CA ILE A 470 16.80 8.12 -1.03
C ILE A 470 16.12 8.61 0.24
N ASP A 471 16.91 8.82 1.29
CA ASP A 471 16.39 9.43 2.51
C ASP A 471 16.31 10.94 2.37
N GLU A 472 15.35 11.57 3.01
CA GLU A 472 15.04 13.00 2.92
C GLU A 472 14.94 13.50 1.47
N ALA A 473 14.19 12.77 0.63
CA ALA A 473 14.04 13.05 -0.82
C ALA A 473 13.58 14.50 -1.11
N TRP A 474 12.93 15.18 -0.15
CA TRP A 474 12.52 16.57 -0.27
C TRP A 474 13.69 17.55 -0.54
N TRP A 475 14.91 17.20 -0.13
CA TRP A 475 16.08 18.03 -0.41
C TRP A 475 16.32 18.23 -1.92
N ILE A 476 16.22 17.16 -2.70
CA ILE A 476 16.35 17.24 -4.16
C ILE A 476 15.08 17.82 -4.80
N MET A 477 13.91 17.61 -4.16
CA MET A 477 12.61 18.08 -4.66
C MET A 477 12.43 19.61 -4.55
N ARG A 478 13.15 20.28 -3.67
CA ARG A 478 13.11 21.74 -3.53
C ARG A 478 13.60 22.48 -4.79
N GLN A 479 14.43 21.85 -5.58
CA GLN A 479 14.93 22.42 -6.82
C GLN A 479 14.21 21.73 -7.98
N GLU A 480 13.62 22.54 -8.88
CA GLU A 480 12.82 22.02 -10.00
C GLU A 480 13.61 21.02 -10.86
N PHE A 481 14.85 21.35 -11.21
CA PHE A 481 15.74 20.50 -11.99
C PHE A 481 16.15 19.21 -11.24
N GLY A 482 16.35 19.27 -9.93
CA GLY A 482 16.59 18.09 -9.10
C GLY A 482 15.39 17.16 -9.07
N ALA A 483 14.19 17.71 -8.92
CA ALA A 483 12.94 16.96 -8.93
C ALA A 483 12.67 16.30 -10.29
N GLU A 484 12.94 17.02 -11.39
CA GLU A 484 12.83 16.48 -12.74
C GLU A 484 13.81 15.31 -12.95
N PHE A 485 15.05 15.47 -12.50
CA PHE A 485 16.05 14.42 -12.58
C PHE A 485 15.63 13.18 -11.79
N LEU A 486 15.15 13.34 -10.55
CA LEU A 486 14.65 12.24 -9.74
C LEU A 486 13.47 11.53 -10.40
N LEU A 487 12.54 12.27 -10.99
CA LEU A 487 11.43 11.69 -11.74
C LEU A 487 11.93 10.87 -12.94
N ASN A 488 12.95 11.33 -13.64
CA ASN A 488 13.56 10.60 -14.74
C ASN A 488 14.23 9.29 -14.27
N VAL A 489 14.89 9.30 -13.11
CA VAL A 489 15.44 8.08 -12.47
C VAL A 489 14.33 7.08 -12.18
N ILE A 490 13.21 7.53 -11.61
CA ILE A 490 12.06 6.71 -11.27
C ILE A 490 11.43 6.12 -12.55
N LYS A 491 11.14 6.94 -13.55
CA LYS A 491 10.53 6.47 -14.81
C LYS A 491 11.40 5.46 -15.58
N ARG A 492 12.70 5.59 -15.53
CA ARG A 492 13.64 4.74 -16.29
C ARG A 492 14.19 3.56 -15.50
N GLY A 493 14.15 3.63 -14.16
CA GLY A 493 14.73 2.64 -13.25
C GLY A 493 14.25 1.21 -13.54
N ARG A 494 12.96 1.05 -13.86
CA ARG A 494 12.39 -0.26 -14.21
C ARG A 494 13.14 -0.98 -15.33
N LYS A 495 13.56 -0.26 -16.40
CA LYS A 495 14.32 -0.83 -17.54
C LYS A 495 15.61 -1.52 -17.07
N TYR A 496 16.21 -1.02 -16.00
CA TYR A 496 17.48 -1.50 -15.45
C TYR A 496 17.31 -2.33 -14.17
N GLN A 497 16.08 -2.79 -13.87
CA GLN A 497 15.75 -3.50 -12.64
C GLN A 497 16.15 -2.72 -11.36
N LEU A 498 16.07 -1.41 -11.42
CA LEU A 498 16.28 -0.51 -10.29
C LEU A 498 14.95 -0.19 -9.62
N ALA A 499 14.81 -0.59 -8.37
CA ALA A 499 13.72 -0.17 -7.50
C ALA A 499 14.17 1.04 -6.67
N VAL A 500 13.32 2.06 -6.56
CA VAL A 500 13.63 3.26 -5.77
C VAL A 500 12.71 3.31 -4.56
N THR A 501 13.29 3.52 -3.38
CA THR A 501 12.55 3.85 -2.14
C THR A 501 12.81 5.32 -1.82
N ASN A 502 11.79 6.15 -2.00
CA ASN A 502 11.84 7.56 -1.62
C ASN A 502 11.27 7.72 -0.21
N ILE A 503 12.02 8.35 0.68
CA ILE A 503 11.60 8.61 2.06
C ILE A 503 11.55 10.12 2.26
N THR A 504 10.42 10.62 2.76
CA THR A 504 10.30 12.04 3.11
C THR A 504 9.49 12.21 4.39
N GLN A 505 9.91 13.17 5.20
CA GLN A 505 9.15 13.64 6.36
C GLN A 505 8.36 14.90 6.05
N ASP A 506 8.75 15.62 5.04
CA ASP A 506 8.07 16.81 4.56
C ASP A 506 7.14 16.44 3.40
N VAL A 507 5.92 16.04 3.78
CA VAL A 507 4.90 15.60 2.82
C VAL A 507 4.38 16.80 2.03
N GLU A 508 4.27 17.97 2.65
CA GLU A 508 3.73 19.17 2.02
C GLU A 508 4.66 19.68 0.92
N ASP A 509 5.96 19.85 1.22
CA ASP A 509 6.97 20.26 0.22
C ASP A 509 7.04 19.26 -0.94
N PHE A 510 6.91 17.96 -0.63
CA PHE A 510 6.91 16.92 -1.64
C PHE A 510 5.68 17.00 -2.56
N LEU A 511 4.50 17.22 -2.00
CA LEU A 511 3.23 17.28 -2.74
C LEU A 511 3.05 18.58 -3.54
N ASN A 512 3.56 19.70 -3.03
CA ASN A 512 3.50 20.99 -3.70
C ASN A 512 4.43 21.08 -4.92
N SER A 513 5.41 20.18 -5.01
CA SER A 513 6.22 20.07 -6.23
C SER A 513 5.40 19.52 -7.40
N PRO A 514 5.49 20.10 -8.61
CA PRO A 514 4.84 19.57 -9.80
C PRO A 514 5.29 18.14 -10.16
N TYR A 515 6.43 17.71 -9.62
CA TYR A 515 7.00 16.38 -9.79
C TYR A 515 6.57 15.38 -8.70
N GLY A 516 6.05 15.85 -7.56
CA GLY A 516 5.64 15.00 -6.43
C GLY A 516 4.51 14.04 -6.80
N LYS A 517 3.42 14.57 -7.39
CA LYS A 517 2.29 13.75 -7.83
C LYS A 517 2.70 12.68 -8.88
N PRO A 518 3.49 13.00 -9.92
CA PRO A 518 4.06 11.98 -10.81
C PRO A 518 4.90 10.91 -10.10
N ILE A 519 5.67 11.26 -9.07
CA ILE A 519 6.45 10.27 -8.30
C ILE A 519 5.53 9.34 -7.53
N ILE A 520 4.47 9.87 -6.89
CA ILE A 520 3.46 9.06 -6.19
C ILE A 520 2.82 8.05 -7.16
N THR A 521 2.35 8.52 -8.32
CA THR A 521 1.68 7.66 -9.31
C THR A 521 2.60 6.60 -9.91
N ASN A 522 3.92 6.81 -9.90
CA ASN A 522 4.91 5.82 -10.33
C ASN A 522 5.41 4.94 -9.17
N SER A 523 4.87 5.06 -7.96
CA SER A 523 5.20 4.22 -6.82
C SER A 523 4.07 3.23 -6.57
N ALA A 524 4.28 1.95 -6.90
CA ALA A 524 3.25 0.92 -6.70
C ALA A 524 3.00 0.61 -5.21
N ILE A 525 3.95 0.94 -4.35
CA ILE A 525 3.88 0.70 -2.92
C ILE A 525 4.04 2.03 -2.19
N ILE A 526 3.11 2.31 -1.26
CA ILE A 526 3.16 3.53 -0.45
C ILE A 526 3.01 3.14 1.02
N PHE A 527 3.98 3.56 1.83
CA PHE A 527 3.94 3.41 3.27
C PHE A 527 3.52 4.72 3.91
N LEU A 528 2.32 4.73 4.45
CA LEU A 528 1.81 5.84 5.27
C LEU A 528 2.10 5.53 6.73
N MET A 529 3.13 6.16 7.28
CA MET A 529 3.48 6.03 8.70
C MET A 529 2.79 7.14 9.51
N LYS A 530 3.13 7.30 10.79
CA LYS A 530 2.55 8.34 11.65
C LYS A 530 2.70 9.73 11.02
N GLN A 531 1.59 10.46 10.93
CA GLN A 531 1.50 11.80 10.35
C GLN A 531 1.03 12.84 11.38
N SER A 532 1.17 14.12 11.04
CA SER A 532 0.50 15.21 11.75
C SER A 532 -0.96 15.32 11.31
N THR A 533 -1.83 15.92 12.12
CA THR A 533 -3.24 16.11 11.77
C THR A 533 -3.41 16.93 10.48
N ALA A 534 -2.62 17.99 10.30
CA ALA A 534 -2.66 18.82 9.09
C ALA A 534 -2.26 18.01 7.83
N THR A 535 -1.24 17.17 7.94
CA THR A 535 -0.78 16.32 6.82
C THR A 535 -1.82 15.26 6.44
N VAL A 536 -2.61 14.75 7.40
CA VAL A 536 -3.66 13.76 7.12
C VAL A 536 -4.70 14.31 6.16
N ASP A 537 -5.10 15.58 6.31
CA ASP A 537 -6.10 16.19 5.43
C ASP A 537 -5.56 16.34 4.00
N LEU A 538 -4.29 16.73 3.83
CA LEU A 538 -3.64 16.76 2.52
C LEU A 538 -3.55 15.37 1.87
N LEU A 539 -3.30 14.34 2.65
CA LEU A 539 -3.21 12.96 2.15
C LEU A 539 -4.57 12.41 1.73
N LYS A 540 -5.67 12.81 2.37
CA LYS A 540 -7.02 12.43 1.96
C LYS A 540 -7.31 12.90 0.53
N ASP A 541 -6.95 14.13 0.18
CA ASP A 541 -7.20 14.70 -1.16
C ASP A 541 -6.44 13.96 -2.28
N ILE A 542 -5.44 13.15 -1.94
CA ILE A 542 -4.62 12.41 -2.90
C ILE A 542 -5.02 10.95 -3.00
N PHE A 543 -5.43 10.34 -1.88
CA PHE A 543 -5.67 8.90 -1.81
C PHE A 543 -7.15 8.52 -1.70
N TYR A 544 -8.02 9.49 -1.51
CA TYR A 544 -9.48 9.34 -1.45
C TYR A 544 -10.19 10.35 -2.36
#